data_0091d6c33052f58f28118f4691882da8
#
_entry.id   0091d6c33052f58f28118f4691882da8
#
_cell.length_a   1.000
_cell.length_b   1.000
_cell.length_c   1.000
_cell.angle_alpha   90.00
_cell.angle_beta   90.00
_cell.angle_gamma   90.00
#
_symmetry.space_group_name_H-M   'P 1'
#
loop_
_entity.id
_entity.type
_entity.pdbx_description
1 polymer ?
#
loop_
_entity_poly.entity_id
_entity_poly.type
_entity_poly.pdbx_seq_one_letter_code
_entity_poly.pdbx_strand_id
1 'polypeptide(L)'
;MSIKFDSLEIAATSRTSSGIKGSTLGKEDYIVSALPVRHATDDLAVFTANGLCKKFPLSELPSQKRAGKGLMCYKPTESTGNVVSAALVDDTDNILVLGNNSSICVASTEIPRLSRASTGNQVIKNSKINSVSKV
;
A
#
# COMPACT_ATOMS: atom_id res chain seq x y z
N MET A 1 -0.26 9.04 0.24
CA MET A 1 -0.91 9.12 1.58
C MET A 1 -1.52 7.77 1.90
N SER A 2 -1.66 7.42 3.19
CA SER A 2 -2.44 6.28 3.68
C SER A 2 -3.24 6.69 4.90
N ILE A 3 -4.40 6.08 5.09
CA ILE A 3 -5.24 6.27 6.28
C ILE A 3 -5.62 4.90 6.83
N LYS A 4 -5.48 4.71 8.13
CA LYS A 4 -5.94 3.54 8.86
C LYS A 4 -7.01 3.98 9.86
N PHE A 5 -8.18 3.37 9.81
CA PHE A 5 -9.30 3.67 10.70
C PHE A 5 -10.05 2.39 11.08
N ASP A 6 -10.85 2.46 12.13
CA ASP A 6 -11.63 1.32 12.61
C ASP A 6 -12.76 1.01 11.61
N SER A 7 -12.90 -0.27 11.25
CA SER A 7 -13.98 -0.73 10.37
C SER A 7 -15.38 -0.50 10.96
N LEU A 8 -15.50 -0.40 12.28
CA LEU A 8 -16.75 -0.06 12.96
C LEU A 8 -17.27 1.36 12.62
N GLU A 9 -16.40 2.24 12.10
CA GLU A 9 -16.82 3.54 11.57
C GLU A 9 -17.57 3.42 10.23
N ILE A 10 -17.60 2.23 9.62
CA ILE A 10 -18.35 1.95 8.39
C ILE A 10 -19.68 1.31 8.78
N ALA A 11 -20.75 2.12 8.76
CA ALA A 11 -22.08 1.61 9.05
C ALA A 11 -22.55 0.64 7.94
N ALA A 12 -23.24 -0.43 8.33
CA ALA A 12 -23.94 -1.27 7.38
C ALA A 12 -25.10 -0.47 6.75
N THR A 13 -25.12 -0.44 5.43
CA THR A 13 -26.15 0.29 4.66
C THR A 13 -26.81 -0.63 3.64
N SER A 14 -27.93 -0.20 3.07
CA SER A 14 -28.61 -0.96 2.01
C SER A 14 -27.74 -1.03 0.75
N ARG A 15 -27.98 -2.04 -0.07
CA ARG A 15 -27.26 -2.22 -1.35
C ARG A 15 -27.43 -1.06 -2.35
N THR A 16 -28.47 -0.26 -2.18
CA THR A 16 -28.78 0.90 -3.03
C THR A 16 -28.17 2.21 -2.50
N SER A 17 -27.52 2.16 -1.34
CA SER A 17 -26.84 3.31 -0.77
C SER A 17 -25.59 3.66 -1.56
N SER A 18 -25.31 4.95 -1.72
CA SER A 18 -24.07 5.44 -2.33
C SER A 18 -22.82 5.27 -1.46
N GLY A 19 -22.96 4.70 -0.26
CA GLY A 19 -21.86 4.49 0.68
C GLY A 19 -21.46 5.74 1.44
N ILE A 20 -20.32 5.67 2.12
CA ILE A 20 -19.77 6.75 2.93
C ILE A 20 -18.32 7.03 2.56
N LYS A 21 -17.87 8.25 2.78
CA LYS A 21 -16.52 8.69 2.46
C LYS A 21 -15.49 7.97 3.32
N GLY A 22 -14.55 7.24 2.70
CA GLY A 22 -13.45 6.55 3.39
C GLY A 22 -12.25 7.45 3.66
N SER A 23 -11.87 8.30 2.70
CA SER A 23 -10.71 9.19 2.77
C SER A 23 -10.98 10.50 2.05
N THR A 24 -10.24 11.55 2.40
CA THR A 24 -10.21 12.80 1.64
C THR A 24 -9.00 12.79 0.73
N LEU A 25 -9.26 12.79 -0.57
CA LEU A 25 -8.23 12.78 -1.62
C LEU A 25 -7.86 14.21 -2.03
N GLY A 26 -6.63 14.41 -2.48
CA GLY A 26 -6.21 15.59 -3.22
C GLY A 26 -6.87 15.66 -4.60
N LYS A 27 -6.66 16.77 -5.31
CA LYS A 27 -7.36 17.06 -6.59
C LYS A 27 -7.13 16.00 -7.67
N GLU A 28 -5.93 15.41 -7.71
CA GLU A 28 -5.53 14.42 -8.72
C GLU A 28 -5.22 13.05 -8.10
N ASP A 29 -5.52 12.88 -6.80
CA ASP A 29 -5.29 11.62 -6.10
C ASP A 29 -6.39 10.60 -6.39
N TYR A 30 -6.03 9.33 -6.32
CA TYR A 30 -6.94 8.19 -6.40
C TYR A 30 -6.53 7.09 -5.42
N ILE A 31 -7.44 6.20 -5.11
CA ILE A 31 -7.19 5.06 -4.24
C ILE A 31 -6.47 3.96 -5.04
N VAL A 32 -5.28 3.57 -4.62
CA VAL A 32 -4.51 2.49 -5.25
C VAL A 32 -4.74 1.14 -4.56
N SER A 33 -5.05 1.14 -3.26
CA SER A 33 -5.32 -0.09 -2.49
C SER A 33 -6.25 0.19 -1.32
N ALA A 34 -7.10 -0.76 -0.99
CA ALA A 34 -7.90 -0.81 0.21
C ALA A 34 -7.73 -2.20 0.85
N LEU A 35 -7.18 -2.25 2.06
CA LEU A 35 -6.70 -3.47 2.68
C LEU A 35 -7.35 -3.67 4.05
N PRO A 36 -8.05 -4.81 4.30
CA PRO A 36 -8.54 -5.12 5.63
C PRO A 36 -7.38 -5.58 6.51
N VAL A 37 -7.12 -4.86 7.59
CA VAL A 37 -6.12 -5.25 8.59
C VAL A 37 -6.72 -6.36 9.46
N ARG A 38 -6.16 -7.57 9.39
CA ARG A 38 -6.55 -8.72 10.20
C ARG A 38 -5.60 -8.96 11.35
N HIS A 39 -4.31 -8.67 11.15
CA HIS A 39 -3.25 -8.85 12.14
C HIS A 39 -2.49 -7.54 12.33
N ALA A 40 -2.44 -7.07 13.58
CA ALA A 40 -1.74 -5.82 13.91
C ALA A 40 -0.21 -5.92 13.73
N THR A 41 0.30 -7.14 13.66
CA THR A 41 1.73 -7.46 13.47
C THR A 41 2.17 -7.46 12.00
N ASP A 42 1.22 -7.35 11.05
CA ASP A 42 1.56 -7.28 9.63
C ASP A 42 2.37 -6.02 9.31
N ASP A 43 3.19 -6.12 8.29
CA ASP A 43 3.84 -4.97 7.67
C ASP A 43 3.03 -4.48 6.47
N LEU A 44 3.07 -3.19 6.21
CA LEU A 44 2.55 -2.62 4.97
C LEU A 44 3.68 -2.54 3.94
N ALA A 45 3.60 -3.37 2.90
CA ALA A 45 4.47 -3.29 1.75
C ALA A 45 3.90 -2.31 0.72
N VAL A 46 4.74 -1.43 0.18
CA VAL A 46 4.37 -0.39 -0.77
C VAL A 46 5.25 -0.51 -2.00
N PHE A 47 4.64 -0.46 -3.17
CA PHE A 47 5.30 -0.63 -4.47
C PHE A 47 5.07 0.60 -5.36
N THR A 48 6.11 1.02 -6.07
CA THR A 48 6.06 2.18 -6.95
C THR A 48 6.15 1.80 -8.43
N ALA A 49 5.68 2.69 -9.28
CA ALA A 49 5.65 2.47 -10.73
C ALA A 49 7.02 2.10 -11.33
N ASN A 50 8.10 2.69 -10.82
CA ASN A 50 9.45 2.46 -11.35
C ASN A 50 10.18 1.29 -10.68
N GLY A 51 9.47 0.40 -9.99
CA GLY A 51 10.01 -0.86 -9.52
C GLY A 51 10.65 -0.84 -8.14
N LEU A 52 10.41 0.19 -7.32
CA LEU A 52 10.89 0.22 -5.94
C LEU A 52 9.83 -0.32 -4.99
N CYS A 53 10.30 -0.94 -3.92
CA CYS A 53 9.44 -1.38 -2.83
C CYS A 53 10.12 -1.19 -1.47
N LYS A 54 9.28 -1.16 -0.45
CA LYS A 54 9.66 -1.24 0.96
C LYS A 54 8.51 -1.82 1.76
N LYS A 55 8.78 -2.29 2.96
CA LYS A 55 7.73 -2.56 3.96
C LYS A 55 8.05 -1.84 5.26
N PHE A 56 7.04 -1.53 6.03
CA PHE A 56 7.16 -0.96 7.37
C PHE A 56 6.02 -1.44 8.27
N PRO A 57 6.22 -1.49 9.59
CA PRO A 57 5.21 -2.02 10.50
C PRO A 57 3.96 -1.15 10.53
N LEU A 58 2.79 -1.78 10.59
CA LEU A 58 1.51 -1.07 10.72
C LEU A 58 1.42 -0.16 11.95
N SER A 59 2.26 -0.39 12.96
CA SER A 59 2.37 0.48 14.14
C SER A 59 2.84 1.90 13.81
N GLU A 60 3.54 2.11 12.68
CA GLU A 60 3.88 3.45 12.18
C GLU A 60 2.68 4.22 11.59
N LEU A 61 1.55 3.55 11.41
CA LEU A 61 0.29 4.17 10.99
C LEU A 61 -0.70 4.15 12.16
N PRO A 62 -0.79 5.21 12.95
CA PRO A 62 -1.80 5.32 14.00
C PRO A 62 -3.21 5.31 13.40
N SER A 63 -4.15 4.75 14.14
CA SER A 63 -5.56 4.82 13.75
C SER A 63 -6.03 6.28 13.79
N GLN A 64 -6.76 6.67 12.76
CA GLN A 64 -7.35 7.99 12.59
C GLN A 64 -8.86 7.86 12.41
N LYS A 65 -9.57 8.97 12.50
CA LYS A 65 -10.98 8.99 12.10
C LYS A 65 -11.09 8.83 10.58
N ARG A 66 -12.10 8.07 10.14
CA ARG A 66 -12.49 7.94 8.73
C ARG A 66 -12.64 9.31 8.07
N ALA A 67 -12.50 9.36 6.76
CA ALA A 67 -12.60 10.55 5.93
C ALA A 67 -11.51 11.61 6.13
N GLY A 68 -10.46 11.32 6.91
CA GLY A 68 -9.27 12.16 7.00
C GLY A 68 -8.41 12.11 5.73
N LYS A 69 -7.36 12.94 5.70
CA LYS A 69 -6.36 12.96 4.61
C LYS A 69 -5.31 11.86 4.74
N GLY A 70 -5.21 11.25 5.93
CA GLY A 70 -4.19 10.24 6.22
C GLY A 70 -2.80 10.82 6.49
N LEU A 71 -1.82 9.93 6.53
CA LEU A 71 -0.40 10.22 6.74
C LEU A 71 0.41 9.84 5.49
N MET A 72 1.51 10.52 5.31
CA MET A 72 2.45 10.18 4.23
C MET A 72 3.09 8.81 4.51
N CYS A 73 2.83 7.83 3.67
CA CYS A 73 3.48 6.51 3.72
C CYS A 73 4.59 6.37 2.67
N TYR A 74 4.59 7.22 1.67
CA TYR A 74 5.60 7.28 0.63
C TYR A 74 5.65 8.70 0.04
N LYS A 75 6.86 9.20 -0.24
CA LYS A 75 7.07 10.46 -0.95
C LYS A 75 7.53 10.14 -2.37
N PRO A 76 6.65 10.16 -3.36
CA PRO A 76 7.02 9.91 -4.74
C PRO A 76 8.02 10.95 -5.25
N THR A 77 8.94 10.51 -6.11
CA THR A 77 9.87 11.35 -6.86
C THR A 77 9.83 10.93 -8.32
N GLU A 78 10.46 11.69 -9.19
CA GLU A 78 10.55 11.33 -10.60
C GLU A 78 11.24 9.97 -10.80
N SER A 79 12.29 9.68 -10.00
CA SER A 79 13.02 8.42 -10.07
C SER A 79 12.22 7.21 -9.55
N THR A 80 11.36 7.38 -8.56
CA THR A 80 10.58 6.29 -7.97
C THR A 80 9.26 6.05 -8.70
N GLY A 81 8.70 7.10 -9.29
CA GLY A 81 7.32 7.11 -9.74
C GLY A 81 6.31 7.11 -8.59
N ASN A 82 5.04 7.12 -8.93
CA ASN A 82 3.94 7.08 -7.96
C ASN A 82 3.78 5.68 -7.35
N VAL A 83 3.17 5.62 -6.17
CA VAL A 83 2.71 4.35 -5.58
C VAL A 83 1.62 3.77 -6.48
N VAL A 84 1.77 2.51 -6.85
CA VAL A 84 0.81 1.79 -7.73
C VAL A 84 0.11 0.65 -7.01
N SER A 85 0.68 0.13 -5.92
CA SER A 85 0.06 -0.94 -5.15
C SER A 85 0.60 -0.98 -3.71
N ALA A 86 -0.18 -1.60 -2.83
CA ALA A 86 0.24 -1.93 -1.49
C ALA A 86 -0.36 -3.28 -1.06
N ALA A 87 0.32 -3.98 -0.14
CA ALA A 87 -0.13 -5.25 0.41
C ALA A 87 0.20 -5.33 1.90
N LEU A 88 -0.64 -6.01 2.67
CA LEU A 88 -0.31 -6.41 4.04
C LEU A 88 0.41 -7.75 3.99
N VAL A 89 1.57 -7.83 4.61
CA VAL A 89 2.44 -9.00 4.55
C VAL A 89 2.99 -9.37 5.92
N ASP A 90 3.18 -10.65 6.11
CA ASP A 90 4.01 -11.22 7.17
C ASP A 90 5.26 -11.90 6.56
N ASP A 91 6.12 -12.48 7.39
CA ASP A 91 7.37 -13.07 6.92
C ASP A 91 7.19 -14.39 6.16
N THR A 92 5.98 -14.96 6.14
CA THR A 92 5.67 -16.21 5.41
C THR A 92 5.12 -15.96 4.00
N ASP A 93 4.75 -14.73 3.70
CA ASP A 93 4.12 -14.37 2.44
C ASP A 93 5.10 -14.29 1.26
N ASN A 94 4.59 -14.64 0.09
CA ASN A 94 5.24 -14.36 -1.19
C ASN A 94 4.40 -13.36 -1.98
N ILE A 95 5.07 -12.50 -2.73
CA ILE A 95 4.44 -11.45 -3.51
C ILE A 95 4.82 -11.60 -4.97
N LEU A 96 3.81 -11.76 -5.83
CA LEU A 96 3.97 -11.70 -7.27
C LEU A 96 3.88 -10.24 -7.72
N VAL A 97 4.96 -9.73 -8.29
CA VAL A 97 5.06 -8.40 -8.87
C VAL A 97 4.98 -8.52 -10.39
N LEU A 98 3.95 -7.95 -10.97
CA LEU A 98 3.71 -7.97 -12.42
C LEU A 98 4.10 -6.62 -13.01
N GLY A 99 5.07 -6.64 -13.88
CA GLY A 99 5.51 -5.48 -14.63
C GLY A 99 5.14 -5.57 -16.12
N ASN A 100 5.38 -4.49 -16.85
CA ASN A 100 5.10 -4.44 -18.28
C ASN A 100 6.06 -5.27 -19.15
N ASN A 101 7.29 -5.48 -18.69
CA ASN A 101 8.31 -6.23 -19.43
C ASN A 101 8.72 -7.55 -18.75
N SER A 102 8.49 -7.68 -17.46
CA SER A 102 8.88 -8.85 -16.68
C SER A 102 8.01 -9.00 -15.44
N SER A 103 8.07 -10.17 -14.84
CA SER A 103 7.40 -10.48 -13.57
C SER A 103 8.37 -11.17 -12.64
N ILE A 104 8.21 -10.98 -11.35
CA ILE A 104 9.03 -11.61 -10.33
C ILE A 104 8.15 -12.00 -9.14
N CYS A 105 8.46 -13.14 -8.53
CA CYS A 105 7.92 -13.53 -7.23
C CYS A 105 9.01 -13.31 -6.18
N VAL A 106 8.71 -12.53 -5.15
CA VAL A 106 9.64 -12.22 -4.07
C VAL A 106 9.06 -12.65 -2.73
N ALA A 107 9.88 -13.24 -1.86
CA ALA A 107 9.48 -13.48 -0.50
C ALA A 107 9.37 -12.14 0.27
N SER A 108 8.40 -12.05 1.16
CA SER A 108 8.25 -10.86 2.00
C SER A 108 9.52 -10.51 2.76
N THR A 109 10.29 -11.52 3.17
CA THR A 109 11.58 -11.34 3.88
C THR A 109 12.66 -10.66 3.03
N GLU A 110 12.55 -10.70 1.70
CA GLU A 110 13.47 -10.02 0.78
C GLU A 110 13.12 -8.55 0.57
N ILE A 111 11.89 -8.14 0.95
CA ILE A 111 11.47 -6.73 0.90
C ILE A 111 12.08 -6.00 2.09
N PRO A 112 12.84 -4.90 1.87
CA PRO A 112 13.50 -4.21 2.96
C PRO A 112 12.47 -3.60 3.92
N ARG A 113 12.64 -3.89 5.21
CA ARG A 113 11.86 -3.29 6.29
C ARG A 113 12.50 -1.97 6.69
N LEU A 114 11.91 -0.88 6.27
CA LEU A 114 12.44 0.48 6.40
C LEU A 114 11.40 1.37 7.09
N SER A 115 11.80 2.57 7.46
CA SER A 115 10.86 3.54 8.01
C SER A 115 9.84 4.01 6.96
N ARG A 116 8.72 4.51 7.44
CA ARG A 116 7.66 5.10 6.61
C ARG A 116 8.15 6.22 5.68
N ALA A 117 9.18 6.97 6.08
CA ALA A 117 9.77 8.06 5.30
C ALA A 117 10.79 7.62 4.23
N SER A 118 11.25 6.36 4.26
CA SER A 118 12.28 5.85 3.35
C SER A 118 11.76 5.65 1.93
N THR A 119 12.69 5.63 0.96
CA THR A 119 12.37 5.47 -0.47
C THR A 119 12.15 4.00 -0.88
N GLY A 120 12.83 3.05 -0.23
CA GLY A 120 12.81 1.64 -0.60
C GLY A 120 13.93 1.24 -1.55
N ASN A 121 13.92 -0.03 -1.95
CA ASN A 121 14.90 -0.63 -2.84
C ASN A 121 14.25 -1.15 -4.12
N GLN A 122 15.06 -1.32 -5.14
CA GLN A 122 14.64 -1.88 -6.42
C GLN A 122 14.23 -3.36 -6.25
N VAL A 123 13.01 -3.71 -6.62
CA VAL A 123 12.51 -5.10 -6.63
C VAL A 123 12.46 -5.68 -8.03
N ILE A 124 12.18 -4.88 -9.03
CA ILE A 124 12.17 -5.28 -10.44
C ILE A 124 12.90 -4.23 -11.26
N LYS A 125 13.75 -4.68 -12.21
CA LYS A 125 14.56 -3.80 -13.07
C LYS A 125 13.98 -3.75 -14.48
N ASN A 126 14.15 -2.60 -15.14
CA ASN A 126 13.77 -2.39 -16.55
C ASN A 126 12.28 -2.72 -16.84
N SER A 127 11.44 -2.63 -15.83
CA SER A 127 10.00 -2.88 -15.93
C SER A 127 9.25 -1.95 -14.98
N LYS A 128 8.17 -1.38 -15.45
CA LYS A 128 7.24 -0.64 -14.59
C LYS A 128 6.26 -1.61 -13.96
N ILE A 129 5.96 -1.43 -12.68
CA ILE A 129 5.00 -2.27 -11.98
C ILE A 129 3.57 -1.88 -12.40
N ASN A 130 2.81 -2.88 -12.83
CA ASN A 130 1.39 -2.74 -13.17
C ASN A 130 0.49 -3.18 -12.02
N SER A 131 0.83 -4.29 -11.37
CA SER A 131 0.05 -4.81 -10.24
C SER A 131 0.91 -5.70 -9.35
N VAL A 132 0.41 -5.90 -8.14
CA VAL A 132 1.04 -6.75 -7.13
C VAL A 132 -0.04 -7.62 -6.49
N SER A 133 0.27 -8.88 -6.28
CA SER A 133 -0.63 -9.84 -5.66
C SER A 133 0.12 -10.71 -4.65
N LYS A 134 -0.50 -10.95 -3.52
CA LYS A 134 -0.04 -11.96 -2.55
C LYS A 134 -0.41 -13.35 -3.06
N VAL A 135 0.52 -14.26 -3.06
CA VAL A 135 0.37 -15.63 -3.57
C VAL A 135 0.75 -16.68 -2.54
#